data_3137378d45e71a85b93fda7744080bbb
#
_entry.id   3137378d45e71a85b93fda7744080bbb
#
_cell.length_a   1.000
_cell.length_b   1.000
_cell.length_c   1.000
_cell.angle_alpha   90.00
_cell.angle_beta   90.00
_cell.angle_gamma   90.00
#
_symmetry.space_group_name_H-M   'P 1'
#
loop_
_entity.id
_entity.type
_entity.pdbx_description
1 polymer ?
#
loop_
_entity_poly.entity_id
_entity_poly.type
_entity_poly.pdbx_seq_one_letter_code
_entity_poly.pdbx_strand_id
1 'polypeptide(L)'
;MNWFETWFDKPYYHILYSNRDYKEAENFITKLTEDLQLPKNSHVVDLACGKGRHSVFLNKLGYNVLGLDLSPQSILHNKQYENENLKFAIHDMRNPLPIEGYDAVFNLFTSFGYFEEEQDDLNVFQSVNKGLKVGGLFVLDYLNKGFVENNFKEKSIEMREDITFYIQKKIENNYVIKQINFSDKGQDFEYAERVKLHTLDKINNYAEKSGFERVKIWGDYMLNSFDEITSPRCINLFKKVK
;
A
#
# COMPACT_ATOMS: atom_id res chain seq x y z
N MET A 1 -14.62 5.00 -14.79
CA MET A 1 -13.66 3.97 -14.35
C MET A 1 -12.40 4.70 -13.93
N ASN A 2 -11.97 4.53 -12.72
CA ASN A 2 -10.79 5.24 -12.20
C ASN A 2 -9.51 4.68 -12.80
N TRP A 3 -8.45 5.49 -12.89
CA TRP A 3 -7.18 5.09 -13.48
C TRP A 3 -6.55 3.87 -12.78
N PHE A 4 -6.70 3.77 -11.44
CA PHE A 4 -6.14 2.68 -10.65
C PHE A 4 -6.89 1.35 -10.87
N GLU A 5 -8.19 1.37 -11.17
CA GLU A 5 -8.97 0.16 -11.50
C GLU A 5 -8.48 -0.50 -12.80
N THR A 6 -7.98 0.32 -13.75
CA THR A 6 -7.53 -0.15 -15.04
C THR A 6 -6.04 -0.47 -15.07
N TRP A 7 -5.20 0.39 -14.49
CA TRP A 7 -3.75 0.27 -14.59
C TRP A 7 -3.20 -0.89 -13.75
N PHE A 8 -3.60 -1.00 -12.49
CA PHE A 8 -3.10 -2.05 -11.59
C PHE A 8 -3.54 -3.47 -11.99
N ASP A 9 -4.58 -3.58 -12.82
CA ASP A 9 -5.03 -4.85 -13.37
C ASP A 9 -4.30 -5.24 -14.69
N LYS A 10 -3.39 -4.39 -15.22
CA LYS A 10 -2.67 -4.67 -16.45
C LYS A 10 -1.38 -5.46 -16.22
N PRO A 11 -1.03 -6.40 -17.13
CA PRO A 11 0.25 -7.13 -17.07
C PRO A 11 1.45 -6.19 -17.03
N TYR A 12 1.40 -5.09 -17.78
CA TYR A 12 2.48 -4.09 -17.86
C TYR A 12 2.79 -3.39 -16.55
N TYR A 13 1.80 -3.20 -15.67
CA TYR A 13 2.03 -2.73 -14.31
C TYR A 13 2.98 -3.69 -13.56
N HIS A 14 2.71 -4.97 -13.64
CA HIS A 14 3.52 -5.98 -12.96
C HIS A 14 4.92 -6.13 -13.56
N ILE A 15 5.07 -5.92 -14.89
CA ILE A 15 6.37 -5.89 -15.55
C ILE A 15 7.18 -4.68 -15.08
N LEU A 16 6.60 -3.48 -15.12
CA LEU A 16 7.27 -2.24 -14.70
C LEU A 16 7.78 -2.33 -13.24
N TYR A 17 7.01 -2.95 -12.37
CA TYR A 17 7.33 -3.08 -10.94
C TYR A 17 7.87 -4.46 -10.53
N SER A 18 8.33 -5.28 -11.49
CA SER A 18 8.85 -6.63 -11.24
C SER A 18 10.12 -6.66 -10.37
N ASN A 19 10.90 -5.56 -10.36
CA ASN A 19 12.12 -5.43 -9.55
C ASN A 19 11.85 -5.13 -8.06
N ARG A 20 10.57 -5.05 -7.65
CA ARG A 20 10.24 -4.95 -6.22
C ARG A 20 10.61 -6.26 -5.54
N ASP A 21 11.77 -6.25 -4.89
CA ASP A 21 12.43 -7.43 -4.36
C ASP A 21 11.58 -8.12 -3.28
N TYR A 22 11.33 -9.41 -3.48
CA TYR A 22 10.68 -10.25 -2.46
C TYR A 22 11.48 -10.26 -1.16
N LYS A 23 12.80 -10.24 -1.24
CA LYS A 23 13.69 -10.25 -0.07
C LYS A 23 13.60 -8.96 0.74
N GLU A 24 13.48 -7.81 0.08
CA GLU A 24 13.23 -6.53 0.75
C GLU A 24 11.89 -6.57 1.50
N ALA A 25 10.83 -7.04 0.82
CA ALA A 25 9.52 -7.19 1.43
C ALA A 25 9.54 -8.15 2.63
N GLU A 26 10.21 -9.29 2.51
CA GLU A 26 10.36 -10.26 3.60
C GLU A 26 11.13 -9.66 4.78
N ASN A 27 12.23 -8.97 4.53
CA ASN A 27 13.02 -8.30 5.57
C ASN A 27 12.20 -7.23 6.30
N PHE A 28 11.48 -6.39 5.54
CA PHE A 28 10.62 -5.36 6.12
C PHE A 28 9.52 -5.94 6.99
N ILE A 29 8.77 -6.93 6.48
CA ILE A 29 7.68 -7.58 7.23
C ILE A 29 8.21 -8.28 8.48
N THR A 30 9.37 -8.93 8.41
CA THR A 30 9.98 -9.56 9.60
C THR A 30 10.24 -8.53 10.68
N LYS A 31 10.97 -7.45 10.36
CA LYS A 31 11.26 -6.37 11.31
C LYS A 31 9.99 -5.72 11.86
N LEU A 32 9.03 -5.46 10.98
CA LEU A 32 7.76 -4.83 11.34
C LEU A 32 6.98 -5.70 12.33
N THR A 33 6.82 -6.98 12.05
CA THR A 33 6.06 -7.89 12.93
C THR A 33 6.78 -8.16 14.26
N GLU A 34 8.11 -8.15 14.29
CA GLU A 34 8.92 -8.20 15.52
C GLU A 34 8.72 -6.93 16.36
N ASP A 35 8.76 -5.75 15.75
CA ASP A 35 8.55 -4.47 16.45
C ASP A 35 7.12 -4.32 16.97
N LEU A 36 6.12 -4.79 16.22
CA LEU A 36 4.71 -4.79 16.64
C LEU A 36 4.40 -5.82 17.72
N GLN A 37 5.25 -6.82 17.92
CA GLN A 37 5.07 -7.94 18.87
C GLN A 37 3.70 -8.64 18.72
N LEU A 38 3.25 -8.79 17.45
CA LEU A 38 1.99 -9.46 17.17
C LEU A 38 2.08 -10.95 17.56
N PRO A 39 1.14 -11.46 18.38
CA PRO A 39 1.09 -12.88 18.70
C PRO A 39 0.96 -13.76 17.44
N LYS A 40 1.55 -14.96 17.46
CA LYS A 40 1.28 -15.94 16.41
C LYS A 40 -0.21 -16.28 16.35
N ASN A 41 -0.70 -16.65 15.19
CA ASN A 41 -2.11 -16.88 14.89
C ASN A 41 -2.99 -15.61 14.97
N SER A 42 -2.42 -14.40 15.13
CA SER A 42 -3.20 -13.17 14.98
C SER A 42 -3.88 -13.13 13.63
N HIS A 43 -5.10 -12.59 13.60
CA HIS A 43 -5.87 -12.35 12.38
C HIS A 43 -5.50 -11.00 11.79
N VAL A 44 -4.91 -11.02 10.61
CA VAL A 44 -4.40 -9.82 9.96
C VAL A 44 -4.96 -9.63 8.54
N VAL A 45 -5.06 -8.38 8.12
CA VAL A 45 -5.45 -8.01 6.75
C VAL A 45 -4.26 -7.37 6.05
N ASP A 46 -3.97 -7.84 4.83
CA ASP A 46 -3.10 -7.16 3.86
C ASP A 46 -4.02 -6.42 2.88
N LEU A 47 -4.19 -5.12 3.09
CA LEU A 47 -5.14 -4.27 2.38
C LEU A 47 -4.48 -3.65 1.14
N ALA A 48 -5.04 -3.89 -0.04
CA ALA A 48 -4.44 -3.66 -1.36
C ALA A 48 -3.20 -4.55 -1.57
N CYS A 49 -3.39 -5.85 -1.39
CA CYS A 49 -2.32 -6.86 -1.36
C CYS A 49 -1.63 -7.10 -2.72
N GLY A 50 -2.22 -6.64 -3.83
CA GLY A 50 -1.72 -6.92 -5.17
C GLY A 50 -1.55 -8.42 -5.41
N LYS A 51 -0.40 -8.86 -5.92
CA LYS A 51 -0.06 -10.28 -6.13
C LYS A 51 0.34 -11.04 -4.84
N GLY A 52 -0.03 -10.52 -3.67
CA GLY A 52 -0.01 -11.25 -2.41
C GLY A 52 1.35 -11.51 -1.79
N ARG A 53 2.44 -10.85 -2.22
CA ARG A 53 3.79 -11.13 -1.69
C ARG A 53 3.89 -10.94 -0.17
N HIS A 54 3.28 -9.88 0.39
CA HIS A 54 3.25 -9.64 1.83
C HIS A 54 2.31 -10.62 2.53
N SER A 55 1.12 -10.86 1.96
CA SER A 55 0.14 -11.83 2.50
C SER A 55 0.75 -13.22 2.66
N VAL A 56 1.42 -13.71 1.61
CA VAL A 56 2.09 -15.02 1.62
C VAL A 56 3.17 -15.08 2.69
N PHE A 57 3.96 -14.01 2.82
CA PHE A 57 5.03 -13.98 3.81
C PHE A 57 4.51 -13.85 5.24
N LEU A 58 3.51 -13.02 5.50
CA LEU A 58 2.82 -12.94 6.79
C LEU A 58 2.26 -14.32 7.21
N ASN A 59 1.68 -15.06 6.26
CA ASN A 59 1.19 -16.40 6.53
C ASN A 59 2.33 -17.39 6.86
N LYS A 60 3.47 -17.32 6.15
CA LYS A 60 4.69 -18.10 6.50
C LYS A 60 5.21 -17.77 7.90
N LEU A 61 5.03 -16.55 8.38
CA LEU A 61 5.35 -16.16 9.75
C LEU A 61 4.36 -16.67 10.80
N GLY A 62 3.27 -17.33 10.39
CA GLY A 62 2.29 -17.98 11.27
C GLY A 62 1.10 -17.10 11.63
N TYR A 63 0.74 -16.13 10.78
CA TYR A 63 -0.48 -15.33 10.93
C TYR A 63 -1.62 -15.90 10.11
N ASN A 64 -2.88 -15.66 10.56
CA ASN A 64 -4.08 -15.88 9.78
C ASN A 64 -4.32 -14.64 8.91
N VAL A 65 -4.18 -14.77 7.59
CA VAL A 65 -4.10 -13.62 6.69
C VAL A 65 -5.29 -13.57 5.73
N LEU A 66 -5.90 -12.41 5.63
CA LEU A 66 -6.83 -12.07 4.54
C LEU A 66 -6.18 -11.01 3.65
N GLY A 67 -5.81 -11.38 2.43
CA GLY A 67 -5.36 -10.45 1.40
C GLY A 67 -6.56 -9.87 0.64
N LEU A 68 -6.66 -8.55 0.59
CA LEU A 68 -7.74 -7.82 -0.06
C LEU A 68 -7.18 -6.91 -1.15
N ASP A 69 -7.73 -6.99 -2.36
CA ASP A 69 -7.34 -6.11 -3.46
C ASP A 69 -8.52 -5.83 -4.39
N LEU A 70 -8.50 -4.69 -5.08
CA LEU A 70 -9.54 -4.32 -6.04
C LEU A 70 -9.39 -5.08 -7.38
N SER A 71 -8.16 -5.51 -7.74
CA SER A 71 -7.84 -6.18 -9.00
C SER A 71 -8.31 -7.64 -9.02
N PRO A 72 -9.28 -8.01 -9.89
CA PRO A 72 -9.69 -9.40 -10.05
C PRO A 72 -8.54 -10.30 -10.54
N GLN A 73 -7.64 -9.78 -11.38
CA GLN A 73 -6.50 -10.54 -11.91
C GLN A 73 -5.49 -10.86 -10.82
N SER A 74 -5.21 -9.90 -9.93
CA SER A 74 -4.34 -10.12 -8.77
C SER A 74 -4.92 -11.17 -7.83
N ILE A 75 -6.21 -11.09 -7.53
CA ILE A 75 -6.87 -12.06 -6.67
C ILE A 75 -6.92 -13.45 -7.32
N LEU A 76 -7.22 -13.53 -8.61
CA LEU A 76 -7.18 -14.81 -9.33
C LEU A 76 -5.78 -15.46 -9.29
N HIS A 77 -4.72 -14.66 -9.50
CA HIS A 77 -3.35 -15.11 -9.35
C HIS A 77 -3.07 -15.64 -7.94
N ASN A 78 -3.58 -14.98 -6.91
CA ASN A 78 -3.31 -15.30 -5.51
C ASN A 78 -4.00 -16.60 -5.03
N LYS A 79 -5.05 -17.05 -5.73
CA LYS A 79 -5.77 -18.29 -5.38
C LYS A 79 -4.85 -19.51 -5.27
N GLN A 80 -3.76 -19.57 -6.01
CA GLN A 80 -2.79 -20.66 -5.94
C GLN A 80 -2.05 -20.75 -4.59
N TYR A 81 -2.03 -19.66 -3.80
CA TYR A 81 -1.36 -19.61 -2.50
C TYR A 81 -2.34 -19.85 -1.33
N GLU A 82 -3.63 -19.93 -1.59
CA GLU A 82 -4.62 -20.12 -0.52
C GLU A 82 -4.42 -21.41 0.24
N ASN A 83 -4.61 -21.35 1.53
CA ASN A 83 -4.61 -22.47 2.45
C ASN A 83 -5.62 -22.22 3.58
N GLU A 84 -5.58 -23.00 4.66
CA GLU A 84 -6.48 -22.84 5.80
C GLU A 84 -6.39 -21.44 6.41
N ASN A 85 -5.17 -20.90 6.53
CA ASN A 85 -4.84 -19.66 7.22
C ASN A 85 -4.49 -18.49 6.28
N LEU A 86 -4.65 -18.65 4.96
CA LEU A 86 -4.41 -17.59 3.96
C LEU A 86 -5.55 -17.59 2.95
N LYS A 87 -6.28 -16.48 2.88
CA LYS A 87 -7.38 -16.28 1.93
C LYS A 87 -7.22 -14.96 1.19
N PHE A 88 -7.82 -14.89 -0.01
CA PHE A 88 -7.83 -13.68 -0.82
C PHE A 88 -9.22 -13.35 -1.33
N ALA A 89 -9.58 -12.06 -1.34
CA ALA A 89 -10.86 -11.60 -1.86
C ALA A 89 -10.77 -10.26 -2.59
N ILE A 90 -11.64 -10.07 -3.58
CA ILE A 90 -11.82 -8.77 -4.22
C ILE A 90 -12.51 -7.83 -3.23
N HIS A 91 -11.91 -6.66 -3.02
CA HIS A 91 -12.46 -5.69 -2.08
C HIS A 91 -12.00 -4.27 -2.39
N ASP A 92 -12.93 -3.32 -2.30
CA ASP A 92 -12.62 -1.89 -2.32
C ASP A 92 -12.37 -1.43 -0.89
N MET A 93 -11.17 -0.91 -0.61
CA MET A 93 -10.74 -0.50 0.74
C MET A 93 -11.61 0.61 1.36
N ARG A 94 -12.41 1.33 0.55
CA ARG A 94 -13.37 2.34 1.04
C ARG A 94 -14.59 1.74 1.72
N ASN A 95 -14.88 0.47 1.42
CA ASN A 95 -16.00 -0.27 2.01
C ASN A 95 -15.59 -0.94 3.33
N PRO A 96 -16.53 -1.18 4.26
CA PRO A 96 -16.24 -1.93 5.48
C PRO A 96 -15.57 -3.27 5.20
N LEU A 97 -14.55 -3.62 6.00
CA LEU A 97 -13.88 -4.91 5.87
C LEU A 97 -14.88 -6.08 6.01
N PRO A 98 -14.67 -7.22 5.33
CA PRO A 98 -15.64 -8.33 5.27
C PRO A 98 -15.99 -8.93 6.63
N ILE A 99 -15.10 -8.83 7.60
CA ILE A 99 -15.26 -9.37 8.97
C ILE A 99 -14.75 -8.30 9.93
N GLU A 100 -15.25 -8.29 11.14
CA GLU A 100 -14.74 -7.48 12.26
C GLU A 100 -13.87 -8.34 13.20
N GLY A 101 -12.98 -7.68 13.93
CA GLY A 101 -12.18 -8.34 14.96
C GLY A 101 -10.76 -8.72 14.54
N TYR A 102 -10.19 -8.05 13.54
CA TYR A 102 -8.78 -8.19 13.19
C TYR A 102 -7.85 -7.60 14.26
N ASP A 103 -6.69 -8.23 14.43
CA ASP A 103 -5.62 -7.77 15.33
C ASP A 103 -4.77 -6.67 14.66
N ALA A 104 -4.54 -6.79 13.35
CA ALA A 104 -3.83 -5.77 12.59
C ALA A 104 -4.30 -5.67 11.13
N VAL A 105 -4.17 -4.47 10.57
CA VAL A 105 -4.35 -4.19 9.13
C VAL A 105 -3.06 -3.54 8.61
N PHE A 106 -2.57 -4.03 7.49
CA PHE A 106 -1.41 -3.51 6.79
C PHE A 106 -1.86 -2.93 5.45
N ASN A 107 -1.53 -1.66 5.17
CA ASN A 107 -1.63 -1.04 3.86
C ASN A 107 -0.24 -0.54 3.48
N LEU A 108 0.43 -1.26 2.61
CA LEU A 108 1.86 -1.14 2.36
C LEU A 108 2.17 -0.66 0.93
N PHE A 109 3.37 -0.12 0.74
CA PHE A 109 3.92 0.29 -0.56
C PHE A 109 3.09 1.35 -1.30
N THR A 110 2.55 2.32 -0.56
CA THR A 110 1.79 3.44 -1.13
C THR A 110 0.52 2.99 -1.87
N SER A 111 -0.28 2.15 -1.23
CA SER A 111 -1.59 1.73 -1.75
C SER A 111 -2.73 2.63 -1.26
N PHE A 112 -2.45 3.91 -0.99
CA PHE A 112 -3.37 4.92 -0.47
C PHE A 112 -3.17 6.26 -1.20
N GLY A 113 -4.18 7.16 -1.15
CA GLY A 113 -4.10 8.49 -1.76
C GLY A 113 -4.39 8.52 -3.25
N TYR A 114 -5.14 7.55 -3.78
CA TYR A 114 -5.51 7.45 -5.18
C TYR A 114 -6.86 8.11 -5.51
N PHE A 115 -7.70 8.34 -4.52
CA PHE A 115 -9.06 8.83 -4.70
C PHE A 115 -9.09 10.33 -5.00
N GLU A 116 -10.07 10.78 -5.76
CA GLU A 116 -10.25 12.22 -6.01
C GLU A 116 -10.83 12.92 -4.79
N GLU A 117 -11.88 12.36 -4.22
CA GLU A 117 -12.58 12.92 -3.08
C GLU A 117 -11.79 12.66 -1.77
N GLU A 118 -11.73 13.68 -0.93
CA GLU A 118 -11.11 13.56 0.40
C GLU A 118 -11.90 12.62 1.32
N GLN A 119 -13.20 12.55 1.13
CA GLN A 119 -14.06 11.66 1.90
C GLN A 119 -13.72 10.20 1.66
N ASP A 120 -13.27 9.84 0.46
CA ASP A 120 -12.85 8.47 0.15
C ASP A 120 -11.58 8.07 0.92
N ASP A 121 -10.62 9.00 1.08
CA ASP A 121 -9.45 8.76 1.93
C ASP A 121 -9.87 8.54 3.40
N LEU A 122 -10.82 9.34 3.90
CA LEU A 122 -11.38 9.16 5.25
C LEU A 122 -12.14 7.83 5.40
N ASN A 123 -12.90 7.43 4.37
CA ASN A 123 -13.65 6.17 4.36
C ASN A 123 -12.72 4.96 4.54
N VAL A 124 -11.49 5.00 3.98
CA VAL A 124 -10.48 3.94 4.21
C VAL A 124 -10.14 3.81 5.69
N PHE A 125 -9.84 4.91 6.37
CA PHE A 125 -9.55 4.89 7.81
C PHE A 125 -10.73 4.37 8.64
N GLN A 126 -11.95 4.81 8.30
CA GLN A 126 -13.17 4.35 8.98
C GLN A 126 -13.44 2.87 8.75
N SER A 127 -13.23 2.37 7.51
CA SER A 127 -13.33 0.96 7.16
C SER A 127 -12.37 0.11 7.99
N VAL A 128 -11.10 0.52 8.05
CA VAL A 128 -10.06 -0.17 8.82
C VAL A 128 -10.38 -0.14 10.31
N ASN A 129 -10.80 1.03 10.86
CA ASN A 129 -11.17 1.12 12.27
C ASN A 129 -12.30 0.14 12.60
N LYS A 130 -13.37 0.12 11.79
CA LYS A 130 -14.51 -0.79 12.02
C LYS A 130 -14.09 -2.25 12.01
N GLY A 131 -13.17 -2.65 11.14
CA GLY A 131 -12.68 -4.03 11.05
C GLY A 131 -11.75 -4.45 12.19
N LEU A 132 -11.05 -3.52 12.83
CA LEU A 132 -10.11 -3.81 13.91
C LEU A 132 -10.80 -4.03 15.25
N LYS A 133 -10.21 -4.86 16.11
CA LYS A 133 -10.48 -4.88 17.57
C LYS A 133 -10.08 -3.55 18.20
N VAL A 134 -10.69 -3.19 19.35
CA VAL A 134 -10.14 -2.12 20.20
C VAL A 134 -8.72 -2.51 20.61
N GLY A 135 -7.77 -1.60 20.48
CA GLY A 135 -6.34 -1.88 20.65
C GLY A 135 -5.66 -2.52 19.45
N GLY A 136 -6.40 -2.87 18.39
CA GLY A 136 -5.85 -3.37 17.13
C GLY A 136 -5.02 -2.32 16.39
N LEU A 137 -4.12 -2.79 15.52
CA LEU A 137 -3.08 -1.99 14.90
C LEU A 137 -3.37 -1.74 13.42
N PHE A 138 -3.10 -0.52 12.95
CA PHE A 138 -3.12 -0.17 11.54
C PHE A 138 -1.75 0.37 11.11
N VAL A 139 -1.10 -0.32 10.19
CA VAL A 139 0.14 0.13 9.57
C VAL A 139 -0.17 0.72 8.20
N LEU A 140 0.14 2.01 8.03
CA LEU A 140 0.02 2.72 6.75
C LEU A 140 1.41 3.14 6.28
N ASP A 141 1.91 2.50 5.23
CA ASP A 141 3.16 2.85 4.56
C ASP A 141 2.88 3.78 3.37
N TYR A 142 3.32 5.02 3.48
CA TYR A 142 3.00 6.09 2.54
C TYR A 142 4.23 6.85 2.05
N LEU A 143 4.03 7.68 1.03
CA LEU A 143 5.03 8.64 0.57
C LEU A 143 5.31 9.68 1.67
N ASN A 144 6.58 10.05 1.82
CA ASN A 144 6.94 11.24 2.56
C ASN A 144 6.95 12.44 1.62
N LYS A 145 6.02 13.37 1.80
CA LYS A 145 5.86 14.55 0.95
C LYS A 145 7.16 15.37 0.85
N GLY A 146 7.80 15.68 1.98
CA GLY A 146 9.02 16.46 1.99
C GLY A 146 10.17 15.79 1.23
N PHE A 147 10.34 14.49 1.40
CA PHE A 147 11.33 13.73 0.65
C PHE A 147 11.04 13.73 -0.87
N VAL A 148 9.78 13.54 -1.25
CA VAL A 148 9.37 13.55 -2.67
C VAL A 148 9.66 14.90 -3.30
N GLU A 149 9.30 16.01 -2.65
CA GLU A 149 9.53 17.38 -3.16
C GLU A 149 11.02 17.70 -3.29
N ASN A 150 11.85 17.29 -2.32
CA ASN A 150 13.31 17.57 -2.32
C ASN A 150 14.11 16.66 -3.26
N ASN A 151 13.61 15.47 -3.58
CA ASN A 151 14.29 14.48 -4.43
C ASN A 151 13.56 14.24 -5.76
N PHE A 152 12.76 15.20 -6.19
CA PHE A 152 11.92 15.06 -7.36
C PHE A 152 12.74 14.92 -8.65
N LYS A 153 12.44 13.88 -9.43
CA LYS A 153 13.02 13.66 -10.76
C LYS A 153 11.89 13.62 -11.78
N GLU A 154 11.90 14.60 -12.69
CA GLU A 154 10.86 14.74 -13.72
C GLU A 154 10.83 13.59 -14.70
N LYS A 155 11.99 13.04 -15.08
CA LYS A 155 12.10 12.02 -16.12
C LYS A 155 12.95 10.86 -15.65
N SER A 156 12.53 9.65 -16.02
CA SER A 156 13.34 8.44 -15.91
C SER A 156 13.02 7.47 -17.05
N ILE A 157 13.95 6.60 -17.35
CA ILE A 157 13.79 5.50 -18.29
C ILE A 157 14.03 4.22 -17.49
N GLU A 158 13.07 3.31 -17.58
CA GLU A 158 13.13 2.02 -16.90
C GLU A 158 13.05 0.91 -17.95
N MET A 159 14.06 0.05 -18.01
CA MET A 159 14.02 -1.14 -18.86
C MET A 159 13.67 -2.36 -18.00
N ARG A 160 12.61 -3.05 -18.38
CA ARG A 160 12.16 -4.29 -17.73
C ARG A 160 11.83 -5.30 -18.81
N GLU A 161 12.38 -6.50 -18.68
CA GLU A 161 12.31 -7.48 -19.75
C GLU A 161 12.78 -6.84 -21.08
N ASP A 162 12.00 -6.94 -22.14
CA ASP A 162 12.31 -6.33 -23.46
C ASP A 162 11.57 -5.00 -23.69
N ILE A 163 10.97 -4.40 -22.62
CA ILE A 163 10.18 -3.17 -22.72
C ILE A 163 10.93 -2.01 -22.09
N THR A 164 11.04 -0.91 -22.85
CA THR A 164 11.55 0.37 -22.35
C THR A 164 10.40 1.29 -21.99
N PHE A 165 10.27 1.61 -20.69
CA PHE A 165 9.28 2.53 -20.19
C PHE A 165 9.86 3.94 -20.06
N TYR A 166 9.26 4.89 -20.75
CA TYR A 166 9.58 6.33 -20.63
C TYR A 166 8.64 6.94 -19.62
N ILE A 167 9.20 7.39 -18.51
CA ILE A 167 8.44 7.89 -17.39
C ILE A 167 8.66 9.39 -17.24
N GLN A 168 7.56 10.14 -17.21
CA GLN A 168 7.55 11.56 -16.91
C GLN A 168 6.71 11.82 -15.65
N LYS A 169 7.25 12.58 -14.71
CA LYS A 169 6.58 12.93 -13.46
C LYS A 169 6.41 14.43 -13.36
N LYS A 170 5.32 14.85 -12.73
CA LYS A 170 5.12 16.24 -12.28
C LYS A 170 4.44 16.27 -10.91
N ILE A 171 4.67 17.35 -10.17
CA ILE A 171 3.89 17.66 -8.99
C ILE A 171 2.93 18.78 -9.35
N GLU A 172 1.65 18.54 -9.20
CA GLU A 172 0.59 19.49 -9.53
C GLU A 172 -0.61 19.31 -8.59
N ASN A 173 -1.11 20.40 -8.02
CA ASN A 173 -2.29 20.41 -7.12
C ASN A 173 -2.20 19.36 -5.99
N ASN A 174 -1.04 19.25 -5.34
CA ASN A 174 -0.76 18.24 -4.30
C ASN A 174 -0.84 16.78 -4.76
N TYR A 175 -0.62 16.52 -6.06
CA TYR A 175 -0.48 15.17 -6.59
C TYR A 175 0.90 14.98 -7.21
N VAL A 176 1.48 13.81 -7.03
CA VAL A 176 2.49 13.27 -7.94
C VAL A 176 1.74 12.59 -9.07
N ILE A 177 1.94 13.10 -10.28
CA ILE A 177 1.40 12.53 -11.50
C ILE A 177 2.56 11.90 -12.26
N LYS A 178 2.43 10.63 -12.62
CA LYS A 178 3.43 9.86 -13.34
C LYS A 178 2.81 9.38 -14.64
N GLN A 179 3.28 9.92 -15.77
CA GLN A 179 2.94 9.44 -17.10
C GLN A 179 3.93 8.35 -17.51
N ILE A 180 3.43 7.27 -18.07
CA ILE A 180 4.19 6.08 -18.44
C ILE A 180 3.88 5.76 -19.89
N ASN A 181 4.87 5.91 -20.77
CA ASN A 181 4.76 5.63 -22.20
C ASN A 181 5.72 4.51 -22.58
N PHE A 182 5.27 3.58 -23.38
CA PHE A 182 6.09 2.49 -23.90
C PHE A 182 5.46 1.88 -25.16
N SER A 183 6.25 1.12 -25.92
CA SER A 183 5.78 0.34 -27.05
C SER A 183 6.06 -1.14 -26.81
N ASP A 184 5.10 -2.00 -27.12
CA ASP A 184 5.25 -3.46 -27.12
C ASP A 184 4.53 -4.06 -28.32
N LYS A 185 5.16 -4.99 -29.02
CA LYS A 185 4.60 -5.71 -30.18
C LYS A 185 4.01 -4.80 -31.27
N GLY A 186 4.65 -3.64 -31.49
CA GLY A 186 4.23 -2.66 -32.50
C GLY A 186 3.02 -1.82 -32.11
N GLN A 187 2.62 -1.83 -30.85
CA GLN A 187 1.57 -0.97 -30.28
C GLN A 187 2.15 -0.01 -29.25
N ASP A 188 1.66 1.22 -29.25
CA ASP A 188 2.01 2.24 -28.26
C ASP A 188 1.00 2.24 -27.13
N PHE A 189 1.51 2.40 -25.90
CA PHE A 189 0.73 2.42 -24.67
C PHE A 189 1.04 3.68 -23.87
N GLU A 190 -0.01 4.26 -23.31
CA GLU A 190 0.07 5.38 -22.38
C GLU A 190 -0.77 5.10 -21.14
N TYR A 191 -0.16 5.25 -19.97
CA TYR A 191 -0.83 5.14 -18.67
C TYR A 191 -0.42 6.29 -17.75
N ALA A 192 -1.24 6.58 -16.75
CA ALA A 192 -0.93 7.55 -15.74
C ALA A 192 -1.21 7.02 -14.34
N GLU A 193 -0.32 7.32 -13.40
CA GLU A 193 -0.53 7.15 -11.97
C GLU A 193 -0.69 8.52 -11.33
N ARG A 194 -1.62 8.66 -10.39
CA ARG A 194 -1.90 9.91 -9.71
C ARG A 194 -2.06 9.65 -8.21
N VAL A 195 -1.08 10.09 -7.42
CA VAL A 195 -1.06 9.88 -5.98
C VAL A 195 -1.07 11.22 -5.27
N LYS A 196 -2.00 11.43 -4.34
CA LYS A 196 -2.02 12.63 -3.48
C LYS A 196 -0.71 12.72 -2.68
N LEU A 197 -0.24 13.93 -2.42
CA LEU A 197 0.86 14.20 -1.51
C LEU A 197 0.29 14.68 -0.16
N HIS A 198 -0.28 13.74 0.59
CA HIS A 198 -0.75 14.07 1.94
C HIS A 198 0.42 14.45 2.85
N THR A 199 0.22 15.50 3.64
CA THR A 199 1.13 15.83 4.74
C THR A 199 0.93 14.85 5.90
N LEU A 200 1.91 14.76 6.78
CA LEU A 200 1.83 13.97 8.01
C LEU A 200 0.62 14.37 8.87
N ASP A 201 0.35 15.67 8.99
CA ASP A 201 -0.81 16.20 9.72
C ASP A 201 -2.13 15.79 9.09
N LYS A 202 -2.20 15.76 7.75
CA LYS A 202 -3.42 15.33 7.05
C LYS A 202 -3.72 13.86 7.32
N ILE A 203 -2.71 13.01 7.26
CA ILE A 203 -2.85 11.58 7.59
C ILE A 203 -3.26 11.41 9.06
N ASN A 204 -2.65 12.17 9.98
CA ASN A 204 -3.02 12.14 11.39
C ASN A 204 -4.47 12.58 11.63
N ASN A 205 -4.94 13.61 10.93
CA ASN A 205 -6.32 14.07 11.02
C ASN A 205 -7.34 13.00 10.58
N TYR A 206 -7.04 12.22 9.51
CA TYR A 206 -7.88 11.09 9.13
C TYR A 206 -7.90 10.02 10.23
N ALA A 207 -6.75 9.72 10.82
CA ALA A 207 -6.63 8.75 11.91
C ALA A 207 -7.46 9.16 13.14
N GLU A 208 -7.28 10.38 13.62
CA GLU A 208 -8.00 10.91 14.79
C GLU A 208 -9.52 10.93 14.58
N LYS A 209 -9.98 11.42 13.41
CA LYS A 209 -11.41 11.43 13.04
C LYS A 209 -12.01 10.03 12.97
N SER A 210 -11.18 9.02 12.74
CA SER A 210 -11.60 7.62 12.64
C SER A 210 -11.37 6.82 13.91
N GLY A 211 -10.99 7.45 15.03
CA GLY A 211 -10.82 6.77 16.33
C GLY A 211 -9.49 6.04 16.49
N PHE A 212 -8.45 6.51 15.81
CA PHE A 212 -7.09 6.04 15.96
C PHE A 212 -6.20 7.05 16.71
N GLU A 213 -5.20 6.53 17.39
CA GLU A 213 -4.04 7.27 17.87
C GLU A 213 -2.79 6.80 17.14
N ARG A 214 -1.95 7.74 16.66
CA ARG A 214 -0.64 7.38 16.11
C ARG A 214 0.33 7.10 17.24
N VAL A 215 0.82 5.86 17.32
CA VAL A 215 1.72 5.42 18.38
C VAL A 215 3.17 5.38 17.97
N LYS A 216 3.46 5.28 16.66
CA LYS A 216 4.82 5.27 16.11
C LYS A 216 4.85 5.69 14.65
N ILE A 217 6.02 6.13 14.20
CA ILE A 217 6.30 6.42 12.79
C ILE A 217 7.74 6.06 12.48
N TRP A 218 7.96 5.45 11.30
CA TRP A 218 9.29 5.12 10.80
C TRP A 218 9.52 5.75 9.43
N GLY A 219 10.80 5.99 9.12
CA GLY A 219 11.25 6.70 7.92
C GLY A 219 11.56 5.80 6.73
N ASP A 220 11.77 4.52 6.94
CA ASP A 220 12.15 3.55 5.90
C ASP A 220 11.80 2.11 6.28
N TYR A 221 12.10 1.15 5.37
CA TYR A 221 11.85 -0.28 5.55
C TYR A 221 12.81 -0.97 6.54
N MET A 222 13.83 -0.26 7.04
CA MET A 222 14.68 -0.72 8.12
C MET A 222 14.15 -0.31 9.49
N LEU A 223 13.01 0.42 9.53
CA LEU A 223 12.37 0.98 10.71
C LEU A 223 13.20 2.04 11.42
N ASN A 224 14.02 2.79 10.68
CA ASN A 224 14.73 3.95 11.22
C ASN A 224 13.75 5.06 11.57
N SER A 225 14.19 5.98 12.46
CA SER A 225 13.39 7.15 12.87
C SER A 225 12.97 7.99 11.66
N PHE A 226 11.77 8.52 11.72
CA PHE A 226 11.22 9.37 10.69
C PHE A 226 11.75 10.82 10.80
N ASP A 227 12.08 11.38 9.65
CA ASP A 227 12.35 12.80 9.44
C ASP A 227 11.55 13.28 8.23
N GLU A 228 10.83 14.41 8.35
CA GLU A 228 9.91 14.90 7.31
C GLU A 228 10.60 15.26 5.99
N ILE A 229 11.90 15.54 5.99
CA ILE A 229 12.64 16.00 4.81
C ILE A 229 13.44 14.86 4.17
N THR A 230 14.10 14.04 4.99
CA THR A 230 15.12 13.10 4.54
C THR A 230 14.66 11.66 4.49
N SER A 231 13.60 11.29 5.20
CA SER A 231 13.11 9.91 5.21
C SER A 231 12.41 9.56 3.89
N PRO A 232 12.78 8.46 3.22
CA PRO A 232 12.16 8.06 1.95
C PRO A 232 10.71 7.60 2.09
N ARG A 233 10.29 7.20 3.29
CA ARG A 233 8.94 6.73 3.59
C ARG A 233 8.35 7.44 4.79
N CYS A 234 7.03 7.33 4.90
CA CYS A 234 6.23 7.76 6.05
C CYS A 234 5.38 6.56 6.49
N ILE A 235 5.97 5.69 7.34
CA ILE A 235 5.34 4.45 7.79
C ILE A 235 4.71 4.70 9.15
N ASN A 236 3.38 4.87 9.16
CA ASN A 236 2.64 5.18 10.38
C ASN A 236 2.12 3.91 11.04
N LEU A 237 2.25 3.83 12.34
CA LEU A 237 1.58 2.85 13.19
C LEU A 237 0.48 3.56 13.98
N PHE A 238 -0.75 3.17 13.72
CA PHE A 238 -1.92 3.62 14.45
C PHE A 238 -2.47 2.50 15.32
N LYS A 239 -3.04 2.88 16.46
CA LYS A 239 -3.77 1.98 17.36
C LYS A 239 -5.22 2.42 17.46
N LYS A 240 -6.16 1.50 17.29
CA LYS A 240 -7.58 1.78 17.52
C LYS A 240 -7.85 2.02 19.00
N VAL A 241 -8.43 3.19 19.32
CA VAL A 241 -8.76 3.59 20.68
C VAL A 241 -10.27 3.64 20.94
N LYS A 242 -11.07 3.67 19.87
CA LYS A 242 -12.55 3.69 19.95
C LYS A 242 -13.17 2.85 18.86
#